data_b87cc79b1470cb6975dd950481a2d10d
#
_entry.id   b87cc79b1470cb6975dd950481a2d10d
#
_cell.length_a   1.000
_cell.length_b   1.000
_cell.length_c   1.000
_cell.angle_alpha   90.00
_cell.angle_beta   90.00
_cell.angle_gamma   90.00
#
_symmetry.space_group_name_H-M   'P 1'
#
loop_
_entity.id
_entity.type
_entity.pdbx_description
1 polymer ?
#
loop_
_entity_poly.entity_id
_entity_poly.type
_entity_poly.pdbx_seq_one_letter_code
_entity_poly.pdbx_strand_id
1 'polypeptide(L)'
;MLGYDWPRIHAMLVALPVALLPIAVMFDFIGLVRKNEALRRTGLVLLLIGSLGAGAAVLAGLKTKGVIDHGNAIHHLMEEHEHLALYTLGTFAVVLLWRLWRERRMGQGERIATFALSLIGLGFLADTGHHGGKLVFEHAAGVSNETLRDELHDRAEGHVHSPGEADHHDEEDADHHHHDDADHSHDDSAVPDSAPTQSDEAPHAAPHSHPPGTPPHRD
;
A
#
# COMPACT_ATOMS: atom_id res chain seq x y z
N MET A 1 4.27 -10.47 -24.21
CA MET A 1 3.23 -11.18 -23.45
C MET A 1 2.86 -10.31 -22.28
N LEU A 2 1.62 -9.86 -22.18
CA LEU A 2 1.14 -9.20 -20.98
C LEU A 2 1.06 -10.30 -19.89
N GLY A 3 2.14 -10.46 -19.13
CA GLY A 3 2.12 -11.32 -17.95
C GLY A 3 1.10 -10.74 -16.98
N TYR A 4 -0.03 -11.40 -16.79
CA TYR A 4 -1.01 -11.01 -15.78
C TYR A 4 -0.35 -11.15 -14.41
N ASP A 5 0.03 -10.01 -13.86
CA ASP A 5 0.60 -9.91 -12.54
C ASP A 5 -0.58 -9.94 -11.53
N TRP A 6 -0.94 -11.13 -11.07
CA TRP A 6 -2.06 -11.35 -10.16
C TRP A 6 -1.96 -10.51 -8.86
N PRO A 7 -0.79 -10.32 -8.25
CA PRO A 7 -0.67 -9.43 -7.08
C PRO A 7 -1.12 -8.00 -7.37
N ARG A 8 -0.73 -7.43 -8.52
CA ARG A 8 -1.15 -6.07 -8.91
C ARG A 8 -2.63 -5.98 -9.20
N ILE A 9 -3.18 -6.98 -9.92
CA ILE A 9 -4.63 -7.04 -10.21
C ILE A 9 -5.41 -7.13 -8.91
N HIS A 10 -4.99 -7.96 -7.97
CA HIS A 10 -5.61 -8.07 -6.65
C HIS A 10 -5.60 -6.73 -5.92
N ALA A 11 -4.45 -6.06 -5.84
CA ALA A 11 -4.32 -4.75 -5.19
C ALA A 11 -5.24 -3.68 -5.80
N MET A 12 -5.39 -3.66 -7.14
CA MET A 12 -6.31 -2.75 -7.83
C MET A 12 -7.77 -3.05 -7.50
N LEU A 13 -8.15 -4.34 -7.47
CA LEU A 13 -9.54 -4.75 -7.21
C LEU A 13 -9.97 -4.52 -5.77
N VAL A 14 -9.06 -4.61 -4.80
CA VAL A 14 -9.32 -4.34 -3.37
C VAL A 14 -9.80 -2.90 -3.13
N ALA A 15 -9.42 -1.95 -3.98
CA ALA A 15 -9.90 -0.57 -3.87
C ALA A 15 -11.42 -0.45 -3.96
N LEU A 16 -12.10 -1.33 -4.74
CA LEU A 16 -13.56 -1.30 -4.90
C LEU A 16 -14.32 -1.61 -3.60
N PRO A 17 -14.13 -2.76 -2.93
CA PRO A 17 -14.83 -3.03 -1.68
C PRO A 17 -14.43 -2.07 -0.56
N VAL A 18 -13.16 -1.68 -0.46
CA VAL A 18 -12.68 -0.76 0.58
C VAL A 18 -13.31 0.61 0.46
N ALA A 19 -13.54 1.12 -0.75
CA ALA A 19 -14.20 2.41 -0.95
C ALA A 19 -15.73 2.29 -0.88
N LEU A 20 -16.32 1.33 -1.57
CA LEU A 20 -17.77 1.32 -1.81
C LEU A 20 -18.58 0.75 -0.66
N LEU A 21 -18.08 -0.28 0.06
CA LEU A 21 -18.86 -0.90 1.14
C LEU A 21 -19.08 0.05 2.33
N PRO A 22 -18.08 0.81 2.84
CA PRO A 22 -18.31 1.80 3.88
C PRO A 22 -19.28 2.90 3.45
N ILE A 23 -19.18 3.37 2.20
CA ILE A 23 -20.08 4.37 1.65
C ILE A 23 -21.50 3.80 1.55
N ALA A 24 -21.67 2.54 1.11
CA ALA A 24 -22.96 1.88 1.06
C ALA A 24 -23.64 1.84 2.43
N VAL A 25 -22.89 1.45 3.47
CA VAL A 25 -23.37 1.39 4.86
C VAL A 25 -23.72 2.79 5.39
N MET A 26 -22.93 3.80 5.03
CA MET A 26 -23.23 5.20 5.38
C MET A 26 -24.53 5.67 4.74
N PHE A 27 -24.77 5.38 3.45
CA PHE A 27 -26.03 5.71 2.77
C PHE A 27 -27.21 4.97 3.37
N ASP A 28 -27.05 3.72 3.80
CA ASP A 28 -28.05 2.95 4.50
C ASP A 28 -28.41 3.57 5.85
N PHE A 29 -27.41 3.98 6.62
CA PHE A 29 -27.59 4.66 7.89
C PHE A 29 -28.38 5.96 7.72
N ILE A 30 -27.94 6.84 6.82
CA ILE A 30 -28.59 8.12 6.55
C ILE A 30 -30.04 7.88 6.06
N GLY A 31 -30.21 6.91 5.15
CA GLY A 31 -31.52 6.53 4.62
C GLY A 31 -32.46 5.97 5.68
N LEU A 32 -31.93 5.19 6.63
CA LEU A 32 -32.68 4.65 7.77
C LEU A 32 -33.14 5.77 8.71
N VAL A 33 -32.23 6.66 9.11
CA VAL A 33 -32.51 7.78 10.02
C VAL A 33 -33.47 8.79 9.39
N ARG A 34 -33.26 9.15 8.13
CA ARG A 34 -34.08 10.12 7.41
C ARG A 34 -35.36 9.50 6.79
N LYS A 35 -35.54 8.19 6.90
CA LYS A 35 -36.64 7.44 6.27
C LYS A 35 -36.69 7.71 4.76
N ASN A 36 -35.53 7.87 4.13
CA ASN A 36 -35.40 8.24 2.71
C ASN A 36 -35.07 6.99 1.87
N GLU A 37 -36.03 6.55 1.09
CA GLU A 37 -35.88 5.36 0.23
C GLU A 37 -34.89 5.57 -0.94
N ALA A 38 -34.72 6.80 -1.44
CA ALA A 38 -33.75 7.08 -2.51
C ALA A 38 -32.32 6.82 -2.01
N LEU A 39 -31.95 7.32 -0.80
CA LEU A 39 -30.64 7.08 -0.21
C LEU A 39 -30.40 5.58 0.02
N ARG A 40 -31.43 4.85 0.47
CA ARG A 40 -31.32 3.40 0.67
C ARG A 40 -31.10 2.64 -0.64
N ARG A 41 -31.76 3.05 -1.75
CA ARG A 41 -31.51 2.47 -3.08
C ARG A 41 -30.10 2.76 -3.56
N THR A 42 -29.60 3.97 -3.33
CA THR A 42 -28.18 4.29 -3.61
C THR A 42 -27.25 3.39 -2.81
N GLY A 43 -27.51 3.21 -1.50
CA GLY A 43 -26.76 2.27 -0.66
C GLY A 43 -26.78 0.83 -1.20
N LEU A 44 -27.95 0.37 -1.70
CA LEU A 44 -28.06 -0.97 -2.30
C LEU A 44 -27.25 -1.12 -3.59
N VAL A 45 -27.22 -0.10 -4.46
CA VAL A 45 -26.40 -0.12 -5.68
C VAL A 45 -24.93 -0.15 -5.35
N LEU A 46 -24.49 0.67 -4.39
CA LEU A 46 -23.11 0.69 -3.92
C LEU A 46 -22.71 -0.64 -3.25
N LEU A 47 -23.63 -1.22 -2.47
CA LEU A 47 -23.45 -2.55 -1.86
C LEU A 47 -23.28 -3.63 -2.93
N LEU A 48 -24.06 -3.60 -4.00
CA LEU A 48 -23.96 -4.54 -5.12
C LEU A 48 -22.59 -4.44 -5.79
N ILE A 49 -22.17 -3.23 -6.18
CA ILE A 49 -20.90 -3.02 -6.88
C ILE A 49 -19.74 -3.37 -5.96
N GLY A 50 -19.79 -2.94 -4.69
CA GLY A 50 -18.77 -3.24 -3.69
C GLY A 50 -18.63 -4.74 -3.40
N SER A 51 -19.76 -5.47 -3.31
CA SER A 51 -19.75 -6.92 -3.10
C SER A 51 -19.23 -7.69 -4.31
N LEU A 52 -19.56 -7.26 -5.53
CA LEU A 52 -18.99 -7.83 -6.76
C LEU A 52 -17.48 -7.56 -6.83
N GLY A 53 -17.06 -6.34 -6.47
CA GLY A 53 -15.64 -5.98 -6.35
C GLY A 53 -14.93 -6.84 -5.32
N ALA A 54 -15.53 -7.09 -4.15
CA ALA A 54 -14.99 -8.00 -3.13
C ALA A 54 -14.83 -9.42 -3.66
N GLY A 55 -15.84 -9.94 -4.38
CA GLY A 55 -15.76 -11.26 -5.03
C GLY A 55 -14.61 -11.35 -6.03
N ALA A 56 -14.46 -10.33 -6.88
CA ALA A 56 -13.35 -10.26 -7.84
C ALA A 56 -11.97 -10.16 -7.15
N ALA A 57 -11.87 -9.37 -6.06
CA ALA A 57 -10.65 -9.25 -5.27
C ALA A 57 -10.28 -10.58 -4.61
N VAL A 58 -11.25 -11.30 -4.02
CA VAL A 58 -11.01 -12.64 -3.43
C VAL A 58 -10.52 -13.61 -4.49
N LEU A 59 -11.15 -13.67 -5.66
CA LEU A 59 -10.73 -14.57 -6.75
C LEU A 59 -9.30 -14.24 -7.24
N ALA A 60 -8.97 -12.96 -7.37
CA ALA A 60 -7.61 -12.54 -7.72
C ALA A 60 -6.60 -12.88 -6.61
N GLY A 61 -6.98 -12.71 -5.33
CA GLY A 61 -6.16 -13.06 -4.18
C GLY A 61 -5.83 -14.55 -4.11
N LEU A 62 -6.80 -15.43 -4.37
CA LEU A 62 -6.58 -16.88 -4.44
C LEU A 62 -5.59 -17.27 -5.55
N LYS A 63 -5.61 -16.55 -6.69
CA LYS A 63 -4.61 -16.75 -7.76
C LYS A 63 -3.23 -16.22 -7.35
N THR A 64 -3.19 -15.09 -6.65
CA THR A 64 -1.97 -14.49 -6.11
C THR A 64 -1.24 -15.44 -5.15
N LYS A 65 -1.97 -16.08 -4.23
CA LYS A 65 -1.42 -17.08 -3.29
C LYS A 65 -0.64 -18.21 -3.97
N GLY A 66 -1.09 -18.62 -5.16
CA GLY A 66 -0.44 -19.69 -5.93
C GLY A 66 0.82 -19.26 -6.71
N VAL A 67 1.15 -17.96 -6.74
CA VAL A 67 2.25 -17.41 -7.57
C VAL A 67 3.36 -16.79 -6.72
N ILE A 68 3.05 -16.38 -5.49
CA ILE A 68 4.03 -15.76 -4.58
C ILE A 68 4.84 -16.84 -3.85
N ASP A 69 6.17 -16.78 -3.99
CA ASP A 69 7.09 -17.57 -3.14
C ASP A 69 7.07 -17.01 -1.71
N HIS A 70 6.77 -17.88 -0.74
CA HIS A 70 6.63 -17.45 0.65
C HIS A 70 7.11 -18.51 1.64
N GLY A 71 7.68 -18.06 2.77
CA GLY A 71 8.05 -18.90 3.90
C GLY A 71 6.86 -19.16 4.84
N ASN A 72 7.06 -20.03 5.84
CA ASN A 72 6.01 -20.46 6.78
C ASN A 72 5.32 -19.32 7.54
N ALA A 73 6.05 -18.27 7.92
CA ALA A 73 5.49 -17.13 8.65
C ALA A 73 4.50 -16.33 7.78
N ILE A 74 4.85 -16.08 6.52
CA ILE A 74 3.98 -15.41 5.55
C ILE A 74 2.78 -16.28 5.22
N HIS A 75 2.96 -17.60 5.12
CA HIS A 75 1.89 -18.54 4.83
C HIS A 75 0.73 -18.43 5.82
N HIS A 76 1.03 -18.40 7.13
CA HIS A 76 0.01 -18.28 8.18
C HIS A 76 -0.74 -16.94 8.08
N LEU A 77 -0.02 -15.84 7.88
CA LEU A 77 -0.63 -14.52 7.73
C LEU A 77 -1.49 -14.41 6.46
N MET A 78 -1.10 -15.08 5.37
CA MET A 78 -1.92 -15.18 4.15
C MET A 78 -3.20 -15.97 4.38
N GLU A 79 -3.18 -17.04 5.18
CA GLU A 79 -4.38 -17.81 5.52
C GLU A 79 -5.35 -17.00 6.39
N GLU A 80 -4.85 -16.27 7.38
CA GLU A 80 -5.68 -15.39 8.21
C GLU A 80 -6.34 -14.30 7.35
N HIS A 81 -5.57 -13.64 6.48
CA HIS A 81 -6.08 -12.66 5.54
C HIS A 81 -7.16 -13.25 4.63
N GLU A 82 -6.95 -14.44 4.08
CA GLU A 82 -7.90 -15.14 3.22
C GLU A 82 -9.22 -15.43 3.95
N HIS A 83 -9.16 -15.97 5.17
CA HIS A 83 -10.35 -16.25 5.98
C HIS A 83 -11.14 -14.99 6.28
N LEU A 84 -10.46 -13.90 6.67
CA LEU A 84 -11.11 -12.62 6.92
C LEU A 84 -11.76 -12.04 5.66
N ALA A 85 -11.10 -12.16 4.49
CA ALA A 85 -11.66 -11.75 3.21
C ALA A 85 -12.91 -12.57 2.85
N LEU A 86 -12.91 -13.88 3.12
CA LEU A 86 -14.08 -14.73 2.91
C LEU A 86 -15.22 -14.39 3.88
N TYR A 87 -14.95 -14.09 5.16
CA TYR A 87 -15.96 -13.65 6.12
C TYR A 87 -16.55 -12.29 5.69
N THR A 88 -15.71 -11.37 5.21
CA THR A 88 -16.16 -10.08 4.66
C THR A 88 -17.10 -10.32 3.48
N LEU A 89 -16.67 -11.08 2.48
CA LEU A 89 -17.47 -11.38 1.29
C LEU A 89 -18.78 -12.10 1.65
N GLY A 90 -18.73 -13.12 2.50
CA GLY A 90 -19.88 -13.88 2.95
C GLY A 90 -20.91 -13.00 3.66
N THR A 91 -20.44 -12.14 4.57
CA THR A 91 -21.32 -11.22 5.31
C THR A 91 -22.03 -10.25 4.37
N PHE A 92 -21.30 -9.59 3.47
CA PHE A 92 -21.91 -8.66 2.52
C PHE A 92 -22.75 -9.35 1.45
N ALA A 93 -22.40 -10.57 1.05
CA ALA A 93 -23.25 -11.37 0.16
C ALA A 93 -24.60 -11.72 0.81
N VAL A 94 -24.61 -12.10 2.08
CA VAL A 94 -25.84 -12.35 2.85
C VAL A 94 -26.69 -11.08 2.93
N VAL A 95 -26.11 -9.95 3.30
CA VAL A 95 -26.80 -8.65 3.37
C VAL A 95 -27.36 -8.28 2.01
N LEU A 96 -26.57 -8.40 0.94
CA LEU A 96 -26.97 -8.07 -0.43
C LEU A 96 -28.15 -8.94 -0.89
N LEU A 97 -28.04 -10.27 -0.75
CA LEU A 97 -29.08 -11.20 -1.16
C LEU A 97 -30.38 -10.98 -0.38
N TRP A 98 -30.26 -10.76 0.96
CA TRP A 98 -31.42 -10.44 1.80
C TRP A 98 -32.11 -9.17 1.31
N ARG A 99 -31.35 -8.10 1.05
CA ARG A 99 -31.89 -6.83 0.56
C ARG A 99 -32.50 -6.96 -0.84
N LEU A 100 -31.84 -7.61 -1.78
CA LEU A 100 -32.38 -7.82 -3.13
C LEU A 100 -33.73 -8.55 -3.11
N TRP A 101 -33.86 -9.55 -2.21
CA TRP A 101 -35.07 -10.33 -2.11
C TRP A 101 -36.21 -9.59 -1.38
N ARG A 102 -35.87 -8.82 -0.33
CA ARG A 102 -36.85 -8.25 0.59
C ARG A 102 -37.01 -6.73 0.52
N GLU A 103 -36.17 -6.01 -0.22
CA GLU A 103 -36.06 -4.53 -0.20
C GLU A 103 -37.43 -3.81 -0.20
N ARG A 104 -38.35 -4.24 -1.05
CA ARG A 104 -39.70 -3.62 -1.16
C ARG A 104 -40.64 -3.97 -0.02
N ARG A 105 -40.35 -5.01 0.75
CA ARG A 105 -41.20 -5.55 1.81
C ARG A 105 -40.55 -5.53 3.17
N MET A 106 -39.35 -4.93 3.29
CA MET A 106 -38.57 -4.88 4.53
C MET A 106 -39.31 -4.06 5.59
N GLY A 107 -39.56 -4.70 6.76
CA GLY A 107 -39.99 -4.03 7.96
C GLY A 107 -38.81 -3.27 8.63
N GLN A 108 -39.13 -2.40 9.61
CA GLN A 108 -38.13 -1.62 10.35
C GLN A 108 -37.09 -2.54 11.04
N GLY A 109 -37.52 -3.65 11.63
CA GLY A 109 -36.61 -4.61 12.29
C GLY A 109 -35.59 -5.23 11.34
N GLU A 110 -36.04 -5.65 10.12
CA GLU A 110 -35.15 -6.21 9.11
C GLU A 110 -34.12 -5.18 8.61
N ARG A 111 -34.52 -3.92 8.48
CA ARG A 111 -33.65 -2.81 8.10
C ARG A 111 -32.54 -2.58 9.13
N ILE A 112 -32.91 -2.63 10.43
CA ILE A 112 -31.92 -2.52 11.53
C ILE A 112 -31.01 -3.75 11.55
N ALA A 113 -31.56 -4.95 11.36
CA ALA A 113 -30.78 -6.18 11.36
C ALA A 113 -29.77 -6.22 10.20
N THR A 114 -30.15 -5.84 8.98
CA THR A 114 -29.23 -5.77 7.83
C THR A 114 -28.18 -4.70 8.02
N PHE A 115 -28.54 -3.55 8.61
CA PHE A 115 -27.56 -2.51 8.96
C PHE A 115 -26.55 -2.99 10.00
N ALA A 116 -27.01 -3.63 11.09
CA ALA A 116 -26.13 -4.18 12.12
C ALA A 116 -25.20 -5.25 11.55
N LEU A 117 -25.69 -6.12 10.67
CA LEU A 117 -24.89 -7.12 9.99
C LEU A 117 -23.85 -6.46 9.06
N SER A 118 -24.20 -5.36 8.38
CA SER A 118 -23.26 -4.60 7.56
C SER A 118 -22.13 -3.97 8.41
N LEU A 119 -22.40 -3.53 9.63
CA LEU A 119 -21.37 -3.03 10.55
C LEU A 119 -20.38 -4.15 10.94
N ILE A 120 -20.89 -5.36 11.18
CA ILE A 120 -20.02 -6.54 11.41
C ILE A 120 -19.16 -6.80 10.18
N GLY A 121 -19.73 -6.74 8.97
CA GLY A 121 -19.00 -6.87 7.72
C GLY A 121 -17.92 -5.81 7.54
N LEU A 122 -18.17 -4.55 7.96
CA LEU A 122 -17.13 -3.51 7.96
C LEU A 122 -16.00 -3.81 8.96
N GLY A 123 -16.31 -4.41 10.11
CA GLY A 123 -15.29 -4.89 11.05
C GLY A 123 -14.36 -5.92 10.39
N PHE A 124 -14.92 -6.94 9.74
CA PHE A 124 -14.14 -7.92 8.98
C PHE A 124 -13.35 -7.28 7.83
N LEU A 125 -13.94 -6.30 7.12
CA LEU A 125 -13.26 -5.59 6.05
C LEU A 125 -12.03 -4.81 6.57
N ALA A 126 -12.17 -4.13 7.71
CA ALA A 126 -11.09 -3.39 8.34
C ALA A 126 -9.95 -4.32 8.78
N ASP A 127 -10.31 -5.46 9.38
CA ASP A 127 -9.34 -6.47 9.82
C ASP A 127 -8.65 -7.14 8.64
N THR A 128 -9.39 -7.46 7.56
CA THR A 128 -8.84 -7.92 6.28
C THR A 128 -7.81 -6.91 5.75
N GLY A 129 -8.15 -5.62 5.74
CA GLY A 129 -7.25 -4.55 5.29
C GLY A 129 -5.99 -4.44 6.15
N HIS A 130 -6.13 -4.59 7.47
CA HIS A 130 -4.99 -4.59 8.39
C HIS A 130 -4.01 -5.75 8.11
N HIS A 131 -4.52 -6.98 7.95
CA HIS A 131 -3.69 -8.13 7.62
C HIS A 131 -3.06 -8.03 6.22
N GLY A 132 -3.82 -7.51 5.23
CA GLY A 132 -3.27 -7.21 3.91
C GLY A 132 -2.15 -6.16 3.94
N GLY A 133 -2.30 -5.13 4.78
CA GLY A 133 -1.26 -4.13 5.02
C GLY A 133 0.00 -4.75 5.60
N LYS A 134 -0.10 -5.64 6.61
CA LYS A 134 1.05 -6.36 7.16
C LYS A 134 1.77 -7.19 6.11
N LEU A 135 1.03 -7.93 5.27
CA LEU A 135 1.62 -8.72 4.19
C LEU A 135 2.50 -7.86 3.27
N VAL A 136 2.05 -6.66 2.91
CA VAL A 136 2.78 -5.78 1.99
C VAL A 136 3.92 -5.03 2.70
N PHE A 137 3.63 -4.36 3.83
CA PHE A 137 4.57 -3.43 4.46
C PHE A 137 5.58 -4.11 5.39
N GLU A 138 5.22 -5.22 6.03
CA GLU A 138 6.12 -5.93 6.95
C GLU A 138 6.85 -7.08 6.25
N HIS A 139 6.23 -7.68 5.22
CA HIS A 139 6.76 -8.87 4.56
C HIS A 139 7.03 -8.71 3.07
N ALA A 140 6.82 -7.52 2.49
CA ALA A 140 7.00 -7.21 1.08
C ALA A 140 6.30 -8.24 0.14
N ALA A 141 5.15 -8.79 0.57
CA ALA A 141 4.42 -9.79 -0.19
C ALA A 141 3.94 -9.22 -1.54
N GLY A 142 4.30 -9.87 -2.63
CA GLY A 142 3.99 -9.42 -3.98
C GLY A 142 5.09 -8.58 -4.65
N VAL A 143 6.17 -8.26 -3.94
CA VAL A 143 7.39 -7.68 -4.51
C VAL A 143 8.34 -8.82 -4.89
N SER A 144 8.93 -8.79 -6.09
CA SER A 144 9.88 -9.82 -6.49
C SER A 144 11.16 -9.73 -5.64
N ASN A 145 11.77 -10.88 -5.35
CA ASN A 145 13.03 -10.93 -4.60
C ASN A 145 14.16 -10.15 -5.28
N GLU A 146 14.16 -10.11 -6.61
CA GLU A 146 15.12 -9.34 -7.40
C GLU A 146 14.93 -7.84 -7.19
N THR A 147 13.71 -7.32 -7.42
CA THR A 147 13.40 -5.91 -7.19
C THR A 147 13.69 -5.48 -5.75
N LEU A 148 13.38 -6.33 -4.76
CA LEU A 148 13.64 -6.01 -3.36
C LEU A 148 15.14 -5.92 -3.05
N ARG A 149 15.96 -6.81 -3.63
CA ARG A 149 17.42 -6.77 -3.46
C ARG A 149 18.03 -5.55 -4.10
N ASP A 150 17.62 -5.24 -5.33
CA ASP A 150 18.11 -4.07 -6.06
C ASP A 150 17.78 -2.78 -5.29
N GLU A 151 16.54 -2.64 -4.84
CA GLU A 151 16.10 -1.49 -4.04
C GLU A 151 16.85 -1.37 -2.70
N LEU A 152 17.12 -2.49 -2.02
CA LEU A 152 17.91 -2.50 -0.79
C LEU A 152 19.39 -2.14 -1.03
N HIS A 153 19.94 -2.57 -2.16
CA HIS A 153 21.31 -2.23 -2.57
C HIS A 153 21.42 -0.72 -2.84
N ASP A 154 20.49 -0.18 -3.65
CA ASP A 154 20.47 1.24 -3.98
C ASP A 154 20.31 2.13 -2.74
N ARG A 155 19.47 1.71 -1.77
CA ARG A 155 19.34 2.42 -0.48
C ARG A 155 20.60 2.33 0.37
N ALA A 156 21.32 1.19 0.33
CA ALA A 156 22.57 1.00 1.08
C ALA A 156 23.71 1.82 0.50
N GLU A 157 23.76 2.00 -0.82
CA GLU A 157 24.73 2.86 -1.51
C GLU A 157 24.43 4.36 -1.33
N GLY A 158 23.25 4.70 -0.80
CA GLY A 158 22.85 6.05 -0.45
C GLY A 158 22.77 7.00 -1.63
N HIS A 159 21.64 7.10 -2.28
CA HIS A 159 21.30 8.31 -3.02
C HIS A 159 21.12 9.45 -2.01
N VAL A 160 22.21 10.07 -1.64
CA VAL A 160 22.19 11.34 -0.92
C VAL A 160 21.73 12.36 -1.94
N HIS A 161 20.45 12.71 -1.93
CA HIS A 161 20.02 13.97 -2.51
C HIS A 161 20.74 15.06 -1.74
N SER A 162 21.85 15.57 -2.30
CA SER A 162 22.50 16.76 -1.75
C SER A 162 21.46 17.86 -1.70
N PRO A 163 21.27 18.54 -0.54
CA PRO A 163 20.38 19.69 -0.49
C PRO A 163 21.03 20.80 -1.33
N GLY A 164 20.66 20.90 -2.59
CA GLY A 164 21.22 21.85 -3.54
C GLY A 164 21.06 21.53 -5.03
N GLU A 165 20.64 20.31 -5.41
CA GLU A 165 20.22 20.07 -6.79
C GLU A 165 18.79 20.58 -6.96
N ALA A 166 18.71 21.87 -7.32
CA ALA A 166 17.47 22.45 -7.82
C ALA A 166 17.10 21.73 -9.13
N ASP A 167 15.86 21.26 -9.20
CA ASP A 167 15.25 20.74 -10.40
C ASP A 167 15.48 21.74 -11.55
N HIS A 168 16.37 21.38 -12.47
CA HIS A 168 16.42 22.03 -13.76
C HIS A 168 15.22 21.53 -14.57
N HIS A 169 14.10 22.21 -14.41
CA HIS A 169 13.06 22.18 -15.41
C HIS A 169 13.61 22.86 -16.64
N ASP A 170 13.87 22.08 -17.67
CA ASP A 170 14.09 22.54 -19.03
C ASP A 170 12.82 23.24 -19.50
N GLU A 171 12.79 24.56 -19.34
CA GLU A 171 11.89 25.42 -20.10
C GLU A 171 12.59 25.73 -21.42
N GLU A 172 12.29 24.91 -22.42
CA GLU A 172 12.48 25.31 -23.81
C GLU A 172 11.45 26.37 -24.17
N ASP A 173 11.94 27.36 -24.93
CA ASP A 173 11.27 28.38 -25.72
C ASP A 173 10.99 29.74 -25.08
N ALA A 174 11.86 30.70 -25.44
CA ALA A 174 11.46 31.88 -26.25
C ALA A 174 12.64 32.85 -26.45
N ASP A 175 13.07 32.85 -27.70
CA ASP A 175 13.69 33.90 -28.48
C ASP A 175 13.36 35.34 -27.98
N HIS A 176 14.42 36.18 -27.74
CA HIS A 176 14.47 37.61 -28.14
C HIS A 176 15.81 38.27 -27.80
N HIS A 177 16.46 38.62 -28.86
CA HIS A 177 17.32 39.75 -29.22
C HIS A 177 17.79 40.79 -28.21
N HIS A 178 19.11 41.08 -28.37
CA HIS A 178 19.80 42.40 -28.39
C HIS A 178 20.18 43.11 -27.10
N HIS A 179 21.38 43.36 -26.98
CA HIS A 179 22.24 44.57 -27.06
C HIS A 179 23.33 44.59 -25.95
N ASP A 180 24.53 44.60 -26.49
CA ASP A 180 25.65 45.53 -26.33
C ASP A 180 26.05 46.06 -24.93
N ASP A 181 27.35 45.88 -24.77
CA ASP A 181 28.36 46.82 -24.25
C ASP A 181 28.70 46.91 -22.74
N ALA A 182 29.99 46.82 -22.62
CA ALA A 182 30.91 47.46 -21.65
C ALA A 182 31.45 46.57 -20.49
N ASP A 183 32.64 46.04 -20.73
CA ASP A 183 33.92 46.48 -20.18
C ASP A 183 33.92 46.91 -18.70
N HIS A 184 34.56 46.11 -17.87
CA HIS A 184 35.48 46.56 -16.83
C HIS A 184 36.34 45.40 -16.26
N SER A 185 37.61 45.51 -16.62
CA SER A 185 38.77 44.93 -15.98
C SER A 185 38.91 45.34 -14.50
N HIS A 186 39.47 44.44 -13.72
CA HIS A 186 40.49 44.62 -12.65
C HIS A 186 40.64 43.29 -11.92
N ASP A 187 41.70 42.60 -12.07
CA ASP A 187 43.06 42.75 -11.59
C ASP A 187 43.25 42.28 -10.14
N ASP A 188 44.15 41.32 -10.10
CA ASP A 188 45.16 41.02 -9.07
C ASP A 188 44.78 40.57 -7.64
N SER A 189 45.38 39.46 -7.39
CA SER A 189 46.32 39.23 -6.25
C SER A 189 45.98 38.15 -5.25
N ALA A 190 46.87 37.18 -5.33
CA ALA A 190 47.60 36.54 -4.20
C ALA A 190 46.98 35.30 -3.53
N VAL A 191 47.65 34.20 -3.84
CA VAL A 191 47.90 33.03 -2.99
C VAL A 191 48.83 33.45 -1.82
N PRO A 192 48.78 32.84 -0.64
CA PRO A 192 49.51 31.59 -0.44
C PRO A 192 48.86 30.57 0.52
N ASP A 193 48.99 29.31 0.15
CA ASP A 193 49.80 28.27 0.80
C ASP A 193 49.65 28.11 2.32
N SER A 194 49.12 26.94 2.74
CA SER A 194 49.63 26.15 3.86
C SER A 194 48.78 24.87 4.01
N ALA A 195 49.37 23.75 3.60
CA ALA A 195 49.10 22.47 4.25
C ALA A 195 49.92 22.42 5.56
N PRO A 196 49.55 21.60 6.54
CA PRO A 196 50.14 20.27 6.68
C PRO A 196 49.17 19.17 7.16
N THR A 197 49.31 18.01 6.53
CA THR A 197 49.75 16.68 7.04
C THR A 197 49.35 16.26 8.44
N GLN A 198 49.04 14.98 8.45
CA GLN A 198 49.11 13.96 9.52
C GLN A 198 47.77 13.70 10.21
N SER A 199 47.42 12.51 10.51
CA SER A 199 47.94 11.13 10.44
C SER A 199 46.93 10.27 11.15
N ASP A 200 46.74 9.06 10.64
CA ASP A 200 46.61 7.82 11.39
C ASP A 200 45.53 7.71 12.50
N GLU A 201 44.77 6.73 12.35
CA GLU A 201 44.59 5.63 13.30
C GLU A 201 43.18 5.08 13.26
N ALA A 202 43.05 3.90 12.69
CA ALA A 202 41.87 3.06 12.81
C ALA A 202 41.77 2.54 14.25
N PRO A 203 40.62 2.60 14.90
CA PRO A 203 40.41 1.89 16.16
C PRO A 203 40.13 0.42 15.90
N HIS A 204 40.92 -0.41 16.54
CA HIS A 204 40.79 -1.85 16.66
C HIS A 204 39.38 -2.31 17.00
N ALA A 205 38.96 -3.37 16.27
CA ALA A 205 37.80 -4.14 16.62
C ALA A 205 37.95 -4.74 18.04
N ALA A 206 36.95 -4.49 18.88
CA ALA A 206 36.81 -5.13 20.18
C ALA A 206 36.48 -6.63 20.03
N PRO A 207 37.03 -7.51 20.86
CA PRO A 207 36.72 -8.94 20.79
C PRO A 207 35.29 -9.22 21.27
N HIS A 208 34.50 -9.86 20.42
CA HIS A 208 33.17 -10.38 20.76
C HIS A 208 33.30 -11.69 21.53
N SER A 209 32.71 -11.73 22.71
CA SER A 209 32.60 -12.93 23.53
C SER A 209 31.47 -13.84 23.04
N HIS A 210 31.76 -15.11 22.77
CA HIS A 210 30.79 -16.12 22.46
C HIS A 210 30.18 -16.74 23.73
N PRO A 211 28.88 -17.05 23.73
CA PRO A 211 28.27 -17.81 24.82
C PRO A 211 28.82 -19.25 24.86
N PRO A 212 28.88 -19.88 26.02
CA PRO A 212 29.48 -21.22 26.16
C PRO A 212 28.62 -22.27 25.44
N GLY A 213 29.25 -22.99 24.49
CA GLY A 213 28.64 -24.11 23.78
C GLY A 213 28.70 -24.09 22.25
N THR A 214 29.33 -23.08 21.62
CA THR A 214 29.47 -23.03 20.16
C THR A 214 30.78 -23.65 19.69
N PRO A 215 30.78 -24.60 18.72
CA PRO A 215 32.02 -25.18 18.19
C PRO A 215 32.81 -24.18 17.33
N PRO A 216 34.18 -24.23 17.29
CA PRO A 216 34.98 -23.27 16.55
C PRO A 216 34.85 -23.47 15.03
N HIS A 217 34.74 -22.35 14.29
CA HIS A 217 34.87 -22.32 12.84
C HIS A 217 36.29 -22.67 12.44
N ARG A 218 36.46 -23.59 11.49
CA ARG A 218 37.75 -23.85 10.84
C ARG A 218 37.90 -22.85 9.69
N ASP A 219 39.01 -22.15 9.72
CA ASP A 219 39.52 -21.32 8.63
C ASP A 219 39.79 -22.16 7.35
#